data_413ac4a3c93d048daa403e461d2cfdbe
#
_entry.id   413ac4a3c93d048daa403e461d2cfdbe
#
_cell.length_a   1.000
_cell.length_b   1.000
_cell.length_c   1.000
_cell.angle_alpha   90.00
_cell.angle_beta   90.00
_cell.angle_gamma   90.00
#
_symmetry.space_group_name_H-M   'P 1'
#
loop_
_entity.id
_entity.type
_entity.pdbx_description
1 polymer ?
#
loop_
_entity_poly.entity_id
_entity_poly.type
_entity_poly.pdbx_seq_one_letter_code
_entity_poly.pdbx_strand_id
1 'polypeptide(L)'
;KSRGLGDVYKRQVHINQTNICVLACRFCAFRRSKKQSDAYALTIDQYITEMDKFAEHIDEVHSVGGLHPDWDVDFYVDLISAAKQKYPKISIKALTAVEVKHLSIQSNISFSETLLRLKHAGLDSLPGGGAEILNDEIREIICKGKESSEEYLEIHRQAHLAGIPSNCTMLFGTIEKIEDRLIHMDKLRKLADESSMLQCFVPYPFLPDSSRLPQAQLA
;
A
#
# COMPACT_ATOMS: atom_id res chain seq x y z
N LYS A 1 15.98 26.89 -8.09
CA LYS A 1 14.63 27.49 -8.05
C LYS A 1 13.76 26.56 -7.22
N SER A 2 13.43 26.93 -5.99
CA SER A 2 12.40 26.24 -5.20
C SER A 2 11.09 26.39 -5.96
N ARG A 3 10.53 25.29 -6.43
CA ARG A 3 9.13 25.27 -6.87
C ARG A 3 8.31 25.48 -5.61
N GLY A 4 7.50 26.54 -5.60
CA GLY A 4 6.64 26.84 -4.47
C GLY A 4 5.75 25.67 -4.16
N LEU A 5 5.61 25.34 -2.88
CA LEU A 5 4.75 24.28 -2.35
C LEU A 5 3.25 24.56 -2.54
N GLY A 6 2.88 25.57 -3.35
CA GLY A 6 1.52 26.09 -3.47
C GLY A 6 0.57 25.30 -4.37
N ASP A 7 1.04 24.47 -5.31
CA ASP A 7 0.21 24.06 -6.44
C ASP A 7 0.02 22.55 -6.63
N VAL A 8 0.26 21.72 -5.61
CA VAL A 8 0.19 20.26 -5.77
C VAL A 8 -0.64 19.61 -4.66
N TYR A 9 -1.84 20.11 -4.42
CA TYR A 9 -2.82 19.34 -3.66
C TYR A 9 -3.70 18.55 -4.63
N LYS A 10 -3.41 17.26 -4.79
CA LYS A 10 -4.38 16.33 -5.37
C LYS A 10 -5.56 16.22 -4.41
N ARG A 11 -6.76 16.42 -4.92
CA ARG A 11 -7.97 16.10 -4.19
C ARG A 11 -8.14 14.59 -4.20
N GLN A 12 -7.88 13.95 -3.07
CA GLN A 12 -7.82 12.50 -2.95
C GLN A 12 -8.98 11.97 -2.10
N VAL A 13 -9.54 10.84 -2.49
CA VAL A 13 -10.46 10.05 -1.68
C VAL A 13 -9.87 8.68 -1.39
N HIS A 14 -10.14 8.16 -0.20
CA HIS A 14 -9.80 6.80 0.18
C HIS A 14 -11.00 5.89 -0.07
N ILE A 15 -10.83 4.89 -0.95
CA ILE A 15 -11.81 3.83 -1.20
C ILE A 15 -11.07 2.50 -1.04
N ASN A 16 -11.24 1.88 0.13
CA ASN A 16 -10.60 0.61 0.43
C ASN A 16 -11.51 -0.52 -0.02
N GLN A 17 -11.02 -1.38 -0.91
CA GLN A 17 -11.79 -2.43 -1.55
C GLN A 17 -12.24 -3.53 -0.60
N THR A 18 -11.48 -3.79 0.48
CA THR A 18 -11.83 -4.79 1.50
C THR A 18 -11.08 -4.56 2.80
N ASN A 19 -11.69 -4.92 3.93
CA ASN A 19 -10.99 -5.04 5.22
C ASN A 19 -10.68 -6.51 5.59
N ILE A 20 -11.08 -7.47 4.75
CA ILE A 20 -10.76 -8.89 4.96
C ILE A 20 -9.27 -9.10 4.67
N CYS A 21 -8.55 -9.66 5.65
CA CYS A 21 -7.11 -9.87 5.52
C CYS A 21 -6.69 -11.20 6.15
N VAL A 22 -5.91 -11.98 5.40
CA VAL A 22 -5.32 -13.24 5.87
C VAL A 22 -4.22 -13.02 6.91
N LEU A 23 -3.59 -11.84 6.93
CA LEU A 23 -2.61 -11.48 7.94
C LEU A 23 -3.28 -11.00 9.24
N ALA A 24 -2.52 -11.03 10.32
CA ALA A 24 -2.97 -10.61 11.66
C ALA A 24 -1.97 -9.63 12.30
N CYS A 25 -1.55 -8.59 11.55
CA CYS A 25 -0.64 -7.56 12.04
C CYS A 25 -1.16 -6.96 13.36
N ARG A 26 -0.29 -6.91 14.37
CA ARG A 26 -0.68 -6.55 15.74
C ARG A 26 -1.08 -5.08 15.89
N PHE A 27 -0.55 -4.22 15.02
CA PHE A 27 -0.86 -2.78 14.99
C PHE A 27 -2.11 -2.43 14.16
N CYS A 28 -2.63 -3.36 13.34
CA CYS A 28 -3.68 -3.05 12.38
C CYS A 28 -5.08 -3.15 13.00
N ALA A 29 -5.73 -2.01 13.19
CA ALA A 29 -7.12 -1.92 13.64
C ALA A 29 -8.14 -2.15 12.51
N PHE A 30 -7.72 -1.98 11.25
CA PHE A 30 -8.59 -2.07 10.07
C PHE A 30 -8.94 -3.52 9.70
N ARG A 31 -8.04 -4.45 9.91
CA ARG A 31 -8.15 -5.85 9.50
C ARG A 31 -9.36 -6.56 10.09
N ARG A 32 -10.06 -7.34 9.26
CA ARG A 32 -11.11 -8.27 9.67
C ARG A 32 -10.86 -9.69 9.14
N SER A 33 -11.37 -10.69 9.84
CA SER A 33 -11.54 -12.04 9.28
C SER A 33 -12.88 -12.10 8.55
N LYS A 34 -13.02 -12.99 7.56
CA LYS A 34 -14.31 -13.19 6.83
C LYS A 34 -15.53 -13.42 7.74
N LYS A 35 -15.33 -13.89 8.99
CA LYS A 35 -16.39 -14.24 9.92
C LYS A 35 -16.85 -13.07 10.80
N GLN A 36 -16.19 -11.95 10.77
CA GLN A 36 -16.56 -10.77 11.58
C GLN A 36 -17.73 -10.03 10.94
N SER A 37 -18.66 -9.54 11.75
CA SER A 37 -19.90 -8.92 11.30
C SER A 37 -19.71 -7.61 10.51
N ASP A 38 -18.59 -6.95 10.72
CA ASP A 38 -18.19 -5.72 10.03
C ASP A 38 -17.12 -5.96 8.92
N ALA A 39 -16.93 -7.23 8.53
CA ALA A 39 -16.11 -7.57 7.38
C ALA A 39 -16.84 -7.21 6.09
N TYR A 40 -16.10 -6.63 5.14
CA TYR A 40 -16.63 -6.30 3.81
C TYR A 40 -15.61 -6.59 2.71
N ALA A 41 -16.14 -6.84 1.52
CA ALA A 41 -15.38 -6.94 0.27
C ALA A 41 -16.28 -6.37 -0.84
N LEU A 42 -15.85 -5.28 -1.46
CA LEU A 42 -16.60 -4.62 -2.52
C LEU A 42 -16.49 -5.41 -3.82
N THR A 43 -17.59 -5.60 -4.50
CA THR A 43 -17.56 -5.97 -5.92
C THR A 43 -17.03 -4.81 -6.76
N ILE A 44 -16.66 -5.07 -8.00
CA ILE A 44 -16.19 -4.01 -8.92
C ILE A 44 -17.28 -2.93 -9.08
N ASP A 45 -18.54 -3.32 -9.25
CA ASP A 45 -19.66 -2.37 -9.38
C ASP A 45 -19.84 -1.52 -8.11
N GLN A 46 -19.70 -2.14 -6.93
CA GLN A 46 -19.76 -1.40 -5.67
C GLN A 46 -18.60 -0.42 -5.53
N TYR A 47 -17.38 -0.83 -5.92
CA TYR A 47 -16.22 0.05 -5.90
C TYR A 47 -16.42 1.26 -6.84
N ILE A 48 -16.91 1.03 -8.05
CA ILE A 48 -17.25 2.11 -9.00
C ILE A 48 -18.35 3.01 -8.44
N THR A 49 -19.37 2.46 -7.79
CA THR A 49 -20.43 3.24 -7.14
C THR A 49 -19.88 4.13 -6.02
N GLU A 50 -18.88 3.67 -5.27
CA GLU A 50 -18.19 4.52 -4.29
C GLU A 50 -17.40 5.65 -4.97
N MET A 51 -16.74 5.39 -6.10
CA MET A 51 -16.08 6.43 -6.87
C MET A 51 -17.04 7.48 -7.40
N ASP A 52 -18.24 7.08 -7.85
CA ASP A 52 -19.28 7.98 -8.40
C ASP A 52 -19.61 9.13 -7.44
N LYS A 53 -19.59 8.87 -6.13
CA LYS A 53 -19.91 9.86 -5.10
C LYS A 53 -18.94 11.05 -5.07
N PHE A 54 -17.73 10.87 -5.57
CA PHE A 54 -16.64 11.84 -5.44
C PHE A 54 -16.04 12.26 -6.78
N ALA A 55 -16.35 11.58 -7.89
CA ALA A 55 -15.63 11.67 -9.16
C ALA A 55 -15.49 13.10 -9.72
N GLU A 56 -16.49 13.99 -9.49
CA GLU A 56 -16.43 15.38 -9.93
C GLU A 56 -15.48 16.26 -9.10
N HIS A 57 -15.06 15.77 -7.93
CA HIS A 57 -14.36 16.57 -6.94
C HIS A 57 -12.95 16.06 -6.62
N ILE A 58 -12.50 14.96 -7.25
CA ILE A 58 -11.23 14.31 -6.96
C ILE A 58 -10.34 14.21 -8.18
N ASP A 59 -9.04 14.17 -7.93
CA ASP A 59 -7.99 13.92 -8.92
C ASP A 59 -7.37 12.53 -8.75
N GLU A 60 -7.51 11.93 -7.57
CA GLU A 60 -6.89 10.65 -7.24
C GLU A 60 -7.77 9.81 -6.30
N VAL A 61 -7.86 8.51 -6.57
CA VAL A 61 -8.33 7.51 -5.61
C VAL A 61 -7.12 6.83 -4.98
N HIS A 62 -7.12 6.78 -3.64
CA HIS A 62 -6.16 6.00 -2.85
C HIS A 62 -6.84 4.73 -2.35
N SER A 63 -6.38 3.57 -2.80
CA SER A 63 -7.02 2.30 -2.50
C SER A 63 -6.01 1.30 -1.95
N VAL A 64 -6.12 1.03 -0.65
CA VAL A 64 -5.34 -0.01 0.05
C VAL A 64 -6.30 -0.86 0.87
N GLY A 65 -6.09 -2.17 0.88
CA GLY A 65 -7.03 -3.07 1.53
C GLY A 65 -6.38 -4.16 2.35
N GLY A 66 -7.22 -5.05 2.84
CA GLY A 66 -6.77 -6.32 3.37
C GLY A 66 -6.36 -7.28 2.25
N LEU A 67 -5.57 -8.29 2.60
CA LEU A 67 -5.20 -9.38 1.69
C LEU A 67 -6.35 -10.38 1.63
N HIS A 68 -7.23 -10.22 0.64
CA HIS A 68 -8.38 -11.09 0.47
C HIS A 68 -7.93 -12.49 0.03
N PRO A 69 -8.38 -13.58 0.68
CA PRO A 69 -7.87 -14.93 0.40
C PRO A 69 -8.21 -15.46 -0.99
N ASP A 70 -9.26 -14.94 -1.63
CA ASP A 70 -9.77 -15.46 -2.91
C ASP A 70 -9.54 -14.51 -4.09
N TRP A 71 -8.89 -13.35 -3.88
CA TRP A 71 -8.61 -12.40 -4.94
C TRP A 71 -7.18 -12.56 -5.44
N ASP A 72 -7.05 -12.66 -6.73
CA ASP A 72 -5.81 -12.73 -7.48
C ASP A 72 -5.53 -11.43 -8.26
N VAL A 73 -4.54 -11.46 -9.14
CA VAL A 73 -4.19 -10.29 -9.96
C VAL A 73 -5.29 -9.94 -10.95
N ASP A 74 -6.06 -10.92 -11.45
CA ASP A 74 -7.11 -10.69 -12.45
C ASP A 74 -8.24 -9.85 -11.88
N PHE A 75 -8.66 -10.09 -10.62
CA PHE A 75 -9.63 -9.25 -9.95
C PHE A 75 -9.21 -7.77 -9.92
N TYR A 76 -7.94 -7.48 -9.61
CA TYR A 76 -7.45 -6.09 -9.56
C TYR A 76 -7.23 -5.48 -10.94
N VAL A 77 -6.85 -6.28 -11.93
CA VAL A 77 -6.80 -5.86 -13.35
C VAL A 77 -8.19 -5.40 -13.80
N ASP A 78 -9.22 -6.19 -13.52
CA ASP A 78 -10.60 -5.86 -13.90
C ASP A 78 -11.11 -4.63 -13.13
N LEU A 79 -10.83 -4.53 -11.82
CA LEU A 79 -11.23 -3.39 -10.99
C LEU A 79 -10.59 -2.08 -11.48
N ILE A 80 -9.27 -2.08 -11.73
CA ILE A 80 -8.54 -0.89 -12.18
C ILE A 80 -8.97 -0.53 -13.60
N SER A 81 -9.14 -1.50 -14.48
CA SER A 81 -9.60 -1.29 -15.86
C SER A 81 -11.01 -0.67 -15.89
N ALA A 82 -11.94 -1.17 -15.08
CA ALA A 82 -13.28 -0.62 -14.96
C ALA A 82 -13.25 0.83 -14.44
N ALA A 83 -12.42 1.11 -13.43
CA ALA A 83 -12.24 2.45 -12.90
C ALA A 83 -11.67 3.42 -13.96
N LYS A 84 -10.66 3.01 -14.69
CA LYS A 84 -10.04 3.80 -15.76
C LYS A 84 -10.95 3.99 -16.97
N GLN A 85 -11.74 2.98 -17.31
CA GLN A 85 -12.71 3.09 -18.40
C GLN A 85 -13.77 4.17 -18.09
N LYS A 86 -14.27 4.20 -16.86
CA LYS A 86 -15.28 5.19 -16.44
C LYS A 86 -14.68 6.57 -16.14
N TYR A 87 -13.50 6.59 -15.52
CA TYR A 87 -12.85 7.81 -15.04
C TYR A 87 -11.38 7.90 -15.50
N PRO A 88 -11.12 8.08 -16.81
CA PRO A 88 -9.76 8.01 -17.37
C PRO A 88 -8.80 9.08 -16.81
N LYS A 89 -9.33 10.20 -16.29
CA LYS A 89 -8.52 11.31 -15.75
C LYS A 89 -8.20 11.15 -14.27
N ILE A 90 -8.92 10.31 -13.53
CA ILE A 90 -8.65 10.09 -12.11
C ILE A 90 -7.45 9.16 -11.97
N SER A 91 -6.48 9.59 -11.20
CA SER A 91 -5.29 8.78 -10.86
C SER A 91 -5.67 7.66 -9.91
N ILE A 92 -5.22 6.43 -10.20
CA ILE A 92 -5.40 5.28 -9.32
C ILE A 92 -4.08 4.99 -8.61
N LYS A 93 -4.01 5.37 -7.33
CA LYS A 93 -2.94 5.01 -6.41
C LYS A 93 -3.42 3.85 -5.55
N ALA A 94 -2.97 2.65 -5.85
CA ALA A 94 -3.50 1.46 -5.21
C ALA A 94 -2.42 0.41 -4.96
N LEU A 95 -2.70 -0.53 -4.07
CA LEU A 95 -1.90 -1.72 -3.78
C LEU A 95 -0.53 -1.40 -3.16
N THR A 96 -0.38 -1.76 -1.91
CA THR A 96 0.91 -1.71 -1.20
C THR A 96 1.82 -2.87 -1.61
N ALA A 97 3.09 -2.81 -1.24
CA ALA A 97 4.04 -3.90 -1.52
C ALA A 97 3.54 -5.26 -0.99
N VAL A 98 2.91 -5.30 0.19
CA VAL A 98 2.36 -6.54 0.74
C VAL A 98 1.20 -7.09 -0.11
N GLU A 99 0.37 -6.21 -0.68
CA GLU A 99 -0.71 -6.62 -1.59
C GLU A 99 -0.14 -7.15 -2.90
N VAL A 100 0.88 -6.49 -3.47
CA VAL A 100 1.58 -6.99 -4.68
C VAL A 100 2.18 -8.38 -4.44
N LYS A 101 2.87 -8.59 -3.30
CA LYS A 101 3.36 -9.93 -2.93
C LYS A 101 2.24 -10.95 -2.84
N HIS A 102 1.14 -10.60 -2.18
CA HIS A 102 0.00 -11.50 -2.05
C HIS A 102 -0.57 -11.91 -3.41
N LEU A 103 -0.80 -10.95 -4.30
CA LEU A 103 -1.31 -11.21 -5.65
C LEU A 103 -0.36 -12.05 -6.49
N SER A 104 0.94 -11.79 -6.41
CA SER A 104 1.98 -12.59 -7.07
C SER A 104 1.90 -14.07 -6.64
N ILE A 105 1.74 -14.33 -5.33
CA ILE A 105 1.60 -15.68 -4.79
C ILE A 105 0.28 -16.32 -5.24
N GLN A 106 -0.85 -15.61 -5.12
CA GLN A 106 -2.18 -16.12 -5.50
C GLN A 106 -2.26 -16.47 -6.99
N SER A 107 -1.61 -15.68 -7.83
CA SER A 107 -1.60 -15.87 -9.28
C SER A 107 -0.46 -16.75 -9.80
N ASN A 108 0.48 -17.14 -8.91
CA ASN A 108 1.69 -17.90 -9.25
C ASN A 108 2.53 -17.24 -10.37
N ILE A 109 2.75 -15.92 -10.26
CA ILE A 109 3.55 -15.11 -11.20
C ILE A 109 4.56 -14.25 -10.43
N SER A 110 5.54 -13.68 -11.12
CA SER A 110 6.56 -12.82 -10.52
C SER A 110 6.01 -11.45 -10.10
N PHE A 111 6.74 -10.72 -9.23
CA PHE A 111 6.43 -9.33 -8.90
C PHE A 111 6.39 -8.44 -10.15
N SER A 112 7.38 -8.63 -11.04
CA SER A 112 7.46 -7.88 -12.30
C SER A 112 6.22 -8.09 -13.16
N GLU A 113 5.79 -9.33 -13.37
CA GLU A 113 4.60 -9.64 -14.16
C GLU A 113 3.32 -9.11 -13.50
N THR A 114 3.17 -9.27 -12.19
CA THR A 114 2.06 -8.69 -11.43
C THR A 114 1.96 -7.18 -11.68
N LEU A 115 3.08 -6.47 -11.52
CA LEU A 115 3.13 -5.01 -11.67
C LEU A 115 2.90 -4.57 -13.11
N LEU A 116 3.43 -5.28 -14.11
CA LEU A 116 3.18 -4.98 -15.52
C LEU A 116 1.70 -5.14 -15.88
N ARG A 117 1.03 -6.20 -15.42
CA ARG A 117 -0.40 -6.41 -15.64
C ARG A 117 -1.24 -5.30 -15.01
N LEU A 118 -0.94 -4.92 -13.78
CA LEU A 118 -1.60 -3.81 -13.08
C LEU A 118 -1.34 -2.47 -13.79
N LYS A 119 -0.12 -2.24 -14.28
CA LYS A 119 0.22 -1.04 -15.07
C LYS A 119 -0.59 -0.95 -16.36
N HIS A 120 -0.69 -2.05 -17.09
CA HIS A 120 -1.49 -2.10 -18.32
C HIS A 120 -2.99 -1.90 -18.06
N ALA A 121 -3.49 -2.31 -16.90
CA ALA A 121 -4.85 -2.03 -16.45
C ALA A 121 -5.09 -0.55 -16.10
N GLY A 122 -4.01 0.22 -15.88
CA GLY A 122 -4.09 1.66 -15.59
C GLY A 122 -3.70 2.05 -14.16
N LEU A 123 -2.98 1.20 -13.43
CA LEU A 123 -2.40 1.60 -12.13
C LEU A 123 -1.41 2.74 -12.33
N ASP A 124 -1.61 3.87 -11.66
CA ASP A 124 -0.78 5.06 -11.82
C ASP A 124 0.38 5.12 -10.81
N SER A 125 0.17 4.66 -9.58
CA SER A 125 1.23 4.67 -8.55
C SER A 125 0.94 3.70 -7.41
N LEU A 126 2.00 3.29 -6.68
CA LEU A 126 1.89 2.53 -5.44
C LEU A 126 1.94 3.44 -4.22
N PRO A 127 1.05 3.26 -3.23
CA PRO A 127 1.23 3.83 -1.90
C PRO A 127 2.35 3.12 -1.13
N GLY A 128 2.87 3.78 -0.10
CA GLY A 128 4.05 3.29 0.61
C GLY A 128 3.81 2.30 1.74
N GLY A 129 2.57 1.91 2.00
CA GLY A 129 2.24 0.99 3.09
C GLY A 129 2.92 -0.38 2.95
N GLY A 130 3.05 -1.09 4.06
CA GLY A 130 3.75 -2.38 4.12
C GLY A 130 5.15 -2.30 4.70
N ALA A 131 5.86 -1.17 4.58
CA ALA A 131 7.20 -1.00 5.12
C ALA A 131 7.26 -1.17 6.64
N GLU A 132 6.36 -0.56 7.35
CA GLU A 132 6.32 -0.41 8.80
C GLU A 132 7.70 -0.01 9.35
N ILE A 133 8.54 -0.97 9.66
CA ILE A 133 9.98 -0.80 9.92
C ILE A 133 10.76 -1.87 9.14
N LEU A 134 11.82 -1.49 8.43
CA LEU A 134 12.63 -2.40 7.59
C LEU A 134 13.72 -3.11 8.42
N ASN A 135 13.27 -3.77 9.48
CA ASN A 135 14.03 -4.68 10.32
C ASN A 135 13.19 -5.96 10.49
N ASP A 136 13.68 -7.10 9.97
CA ASP A 136 12.88 -8.32 9.88
C ASP A 136 12.63 -8.98 11.25
N GLU A 137 13.49 -8.78 12.25
CA GLU A 137 13.24 -9.23 13.62
C GLU A 137 12.04 -8.51 14.24
N ILE A 138 11.94 -7.19 14.04
CA ILE A 138 10.80 -6.39 14.49
C ILE A 138 9.55 -6.76 13.70
N ARG A 139 9.68 -6.94 12.37
CA ARG A 139 8.55 -7.32 11.48
C ARG A 139 7.94 -8.65 11.89
N GLU A 140 8.75 -9.65 12.29
CA GLU A 140 8.23 -10.93 12.79
C GLU A 140 7.35 -10.76 14.04
N ILE A 141 7.62 -9.74 14.86
CA ILE A 141 6.83 -9.44 16.07
C ILE A 141 5.55 -8.65 15.74
N ILE A 142 5.65 -7.58 14.94
CA ILE A 142 4.54 -6.64 14.74
C ILE A 142 3.64 -7.01 13.56
N CYS A 143 4.17 -7.65 12.52
CA CYS A 143 3.47 -7.95 11.26
C CYS A 143 3.90 -9.27 10.63
N LYS A 144 3.99 -10.31 11.42
CA LYS A 144 4.34 -11.68 10.98
C LYS A 144 3.59 -12.09 9.70
N GLY A 145 4.34 -12.66 8.77
CA GLY A 145 3.82 -13.15 7.48
C GLY A 145 3.73 -12.08 6.37
N LYS A 146 4.09 -10.82 6.65
CA LYS A 146 4.31 -9.82 5.60
C LYS A 146 5.57 -10.16 4.78
N GLU A 147 5.77 -9.38 3.72
CA GLU A 147 7.02 -9.35 2.97
C GLU A 147 8.22 -9.05 3.88
N SER A 148 9.39 -9.58 3.55
CA SER A 148 10.64 -9.17 4.21
C SER A 148 11.04 -7.75 3.82
N SER A 149 12.00 -7.17 4.54
CA SER A 149 12.57 -5.86 4.21
C SER A 149 13.11 -5.82 2.78
N GLU A 150 13.78 -6.89 2.34
CA GLU A 150 14.33 -6.95 0.97
C GLU A 150 13.23 -7.15 -0.07
N GLU A 151 12.23 -8.00 0.17
CA GLU A 151 11.08 -8.15 -0.73
C GLU A 151 10.32 -6.82 -0.89
N TYR A 152 10.17 -6.03 0.19
CA TYR A 152 9.57 -4.69 0.12
C TYR A 152 10.33 -3.80 -0.85
N LEU A 153 11.66 -3.71 -0.70
CA LEU A 153 12.51 -2.90 -1.55
C LEU A 153 12.50 -3.41 -3.00
N GLU A 154 12.54 -4.73 -3.20
CA GLU A 154 12.51 -5.34 -4.53
C GLU A 154 11.18 -5.07 -5.25
N ILE A 155 10.04 -5.13 -4.58
CA ILE A 155 8.75 -4.80 -5.18
C ILE A 155 8.74 -3.33 -5.66
N HIS A 156 9.32 -2.41 -4.89
CA HIS A 156 9.45 -1.02 -5.31
C HIS A 156 10.40 -0.85 -6.51
N ARG A 157 11.53 -1.58 -6.55
CA ARG A 157 12.43 -1.59 -7.72
C ARG A 157 11.69 -2.08 -8.97
N GLN A 158 10.97 -3.19 -8.86
CA GLN A 158 10.19 -3.73 -9.98
C GLN A 158 9.06 -2.78 -10.41
N ALA A 159 8.41 -2.09 -9.48
CA ALA A 159 7.43 -1.05 -9.81
C ALA A 159 8.07 0.10 -10.61
N HIS A 160 9.24 0.58 -10.18
CA HIS A 160 9.97 1.62 -10.89
C HIS A 160 10.40 1.18 -12.29
N LEU A 161 10.87 -0.06 -12.45
CA LEU A 161 11.21 -0.64 -13.76
C LEU A 161 9.98 -0.76 -14.67
N ALA A 162 8.80 -1.02 -14.10
CA ALA A 162 7.53 -1.03 -14.83
C ALA A 162 6.96 0.37 -15.11
N GLY A 163 7.66 1.45 -14.71
CA GLY A 163 7.19 2.82 -14.86
C GLY A 163 6.04 3.19 -13.92
N ILE A 164 5.98 2.56 -12.74
CA ILE A 164 5.02 2.86 -11.68
C ILE A 164 5.74 3.60 -10.56
N PRO A 165 5.51 4.91 -10.38
CA PRO A 165 6.06 5.64 -9.25
C PRO A 165 5.47 5.16 -7.94
N SER A 166 6.22 5.33 -6.85
CA SER A 166 5.77 4.88 -5.54
C SER A 166 6.08 5.86 -4.42
N ASN A 167 5.37 5.70 -3.31
CA ASN A 167 5.73 6.30 -2.04
C ASN A 167 6.35 5.23 -1.14
N CYS A 168 7.06 5.65 -0.10
CA CYS A 168 7.45 4.77 1.00
C CYS A 168 7.00 5.36 2.34
N THR A 169 6.84 4.50 3.33
CA THR A 169 6.36 4.90 4.66
C THR A 169 7.26 4.33 5.75
N MET A 170 7.14 4.89 6.95
CA MET A 170 7.66 4.30 8.18
C MET A 170 6.58 4.41 9.26
N LEU A 171 6.25 3.32 9.92
CA LEU A 171 5.47 3.32 11.15
C LEU A 171 6.46 3.33 12.32
N PHE A 172 6.42 4.38 13.13
CA PHE A 172 7.33 4.54 14.27
C PHE A 172 6.59 4.65 15.61
N GLY A 173 7.28 4.34 16.70
CA GLY A 173 6.71 4.33 18.04
C GLY A 173 6.07 3.00 18.41
N THR A 174 6.47 1.91 17.77
CA THR A 174 6.10 0.55 18.15
C THR A 174 7.11 -0.02 19.17
N ILE A 175 7.94 -0.98 18.76
CA ILE A 175 8.98 -1.61 19.60
C ILE A 175 10.38 -1.35 19.07
N GLU A 176 10.49 -0.61 17.97
CA GLU A 176 11.75 -0.30 17.31
C GLU A 176 12.55 0.74 18.08
N LYS A 177 13.87 0.73 17.91
CA LYS A 177 14.80 1.73 18.43
C LYS A 177 15.10 2.82 17.40
N ILE A 178 15.75 3.88 17.84
CA ILE A 178 16.18 4.97 16.93
C ILE A 178 17.11 4.45 15.84
N GLU A 179 17.99 3.51 16.15
CA GLU A 179 18.90 2.89 15.19
C GLU A 179 18.12 2.18 14.06
N ASP A 180 17.03 1.51 14.39
CA ASP A 180 16.18 0.83 13.40
C ASP A 180 15.54 1.83 12.45
N ARG A 181 15.11 3.00 12.96
CA ARG A 181 14.57 4.10 12.14
C ARG A 181 15.63 4.67 11.20
N LEU A 182 16.86 4.85 11.68
CA LEU A 182 17.97 5.33 10.86
C LEU A 182 18.33 4.32 9.75
N ILE A 183 18.40 3.03 10.09
CA ILE A 183 18.63 1.95 9.11
C ILE A 183 17.50 1.91 8.08
N HIS A 184 16.24 2.04 8.51
CA HIS A 184 15.09 2.12 7.62
C HIS A 184 15.22 3.28 6.62
N MET A 185 15.50 4.48 7.11
CA MET A 185 15.67 5.65 6.24
C MET A 185 16.86 5.51 5.29
N ASP A 186 17.98 4.90 5.72
CA ASP A 186 19.13 4.66 4.84
C ASP A 186 18.80 3.64 3.74
N LYS A 187 18.03 2.58 4.03
CA LYS A 187 17.54 1.65 3.01
C LYS A 187 16.67 2.36 1.97
N LEU A 188 15.75 3.24 2.41
CA LEU A 188 14.91 4.01 1.49
C LEU A 188 15.68 5.07 0.71
N ARG A 189 16.69 5.70 1.33
CA ARG A 189 17.59 6.62 0.62
C ARG A 189 18.32 5.90 -0.51
N LYS A 190 18.86 4.71 -0.25
CA LYS A 190 19.50 3.88 -1.28
C LYS A 190 18.54 3.53 -2.41
N LEU A 191 17.29 3.16 -2.10
CA LEU A 191 16.26 2.95 -3.12
C LEU A 191 15.98 4.22 -3.95
N ALA A 192 15.96 5.39 -3.31
CA ALA A 192 15.77 6.67 -3.99
C ALA A 192 16.98 7.05 -4.88
N ASP A 193 18.20 6.65 -4.50
CA ASP A 193 19.40 6.85 -5.32
C ASP A 193 19.38 5.96 -6.59
N GLU A 194 18.69 4.81 -6.54
CA GLU A 194 18.55 3.91 -7.69
C GLU A 194 17.54 4.43 -8.73
N SER A 195 16.54 5.22 -8.32
CA SER A 195 15.44 5.64 -9.20
C SER A 195 14.76 6.93 -8.73
N SER A 196 14.52 7.86 -9.67
CA SER A 196 13.75 9.08 -9.43
C SER A 196 12.24 8.86 -9.25
N MET A 197 11.78 7.61 -9.28
CA MET A 197 10.36 7.27 -9.20
C MET A 197 9.84 7.10 -7.76
N LEU A 198 10.71 7.13 -6.76
CA LEU A 198 10.30 7.30 -5.38
C LEU A 198 9.86 8.74 -5.14
N GLN A 199 8.54 8.97 -5.00
CA GLN A 199 7.94 10.30 -4.98
C GLN A 199 8.00 10.97 -3.61
N CYS A 200 7.71 10.21 -2.55
CA CYS A 200 7.78 10.73 -1.19
C CYS A 200 7.99 9.63 -0.14
N PHE A 201 8.46 10.07 1.01
CA PHE A 201 8.56 9.28 2.23
C PHE A 201 7.63 9.88 3.28
N VAL A 202 6.76 9.06 3.89
CA VAL A 202 5.77 9.48 4.87
C VAL A 202 5.94 8.70 6.18
N PRO A 203 6.57 9.28 7.20
CA PRO A 203 6.58 8.70 8.55
C PRO A 203 5.26 9.03 9.26
N TYR A 204 4.71 8.06 9.98
CA TYR A 204 3.53 8.25 10.82
C TYR A 204 3.66 7.52 12.15
N PRO A 205 3.16 8.14 13.25
CA PRO A 205 3.26 7.56 14.58
C PRO A 205 2.27 6.40 14.75
N PHE A 206 2.69 5.41 15.50
CA PHE A 206 1.80 4.35 15.96
C PHE A 206 0.77 4.90 16.96
N LEU A 207 -0.50 4.54 16.78
CA LEU A 207 -1.59 4.87 17.68
C LEU A 207 -2.01 3.62 18.46
N PRO A 208 -1.70 3.53 19.77
CA PRO A 208 -1.85 2.30 20.53
C PRO A 208 -3.29 1.92 20.85
N ASP A 209 -4.22 2.87 20.90
CA ASP A 209 -5.58 2.69 21.44
C ASP A 209 -6.45 1.69 20.70
N SER A 210 -6.10 1.32 19.46
CA SER A 210 -6.86 0.38 18.64
C SER A 210 -6.05 -0.88 18.23
N SER A 211 -4.90 -1.10 18.86
CA SER A 211 -3.97 -2.15 18.47
C SER A 211 -3.86 -3.28 19.49
N ARG A 212 -3.27 -4.40 19.03
CA ARG A 212 -2.95 -5.56 19.88
C ARG A 212 -1.47 -5.59 20.29
N LEU A 213 -0.73 -4.54 20.01
CA LEU A 213 0.62 -4.40 20.54
C LEU A 213 0.56 -4.05 22.01
N PRO A 214 1.32 -4.73 22.89
CA PRO A 214 1.53 -4.25 24.24
C PRO A 214 2.11 -2.84 24.13
N GLN A 215 1.73 -1.98 25.09
CA GLN A 215 2.02 -0.54 25.10
C GLN A 215 3.35 -0.23 24.40
N ALA A 216 3.26 0.52 23.29
CA ALA A 216 4.43 1.04 22.63
C ALA A 216 5.20 1.86 23.67
N GLN A 217 6.48 1.59 23.77
CA GLN A 217 7.37 2.52 24.44
C GLN A 217 7.43 3.73 23.51
N LEU A 218 6.62 4.73 23.84
CA LEU A 218 6.75 6.05 23.25
C LEU A 218 8.15 6.55 23.64
N ALA A 219 9.05 6.53 22.68
CA ALA A 219 10.36 7.13 22.82
C ALA A 219 10.25 8.63 22.54
#